data_41cc33da815028272eccf157cd66f635
#
_entry.id   41cc33da815028272eccf157cd66f635
#
_cell.length_a   1.000
_cell.length_b   1.000
_cell.length_c   1.000
_cell.angle_alpha   90.00
_cell.angle_beta   90.00
_cell.angle_gamma   90.00
#
_symmetry.space_group_name_H-M   'P 1'
#
loop_
_entity.id
_entity.type
_entity.pdbx_description
1 polymer ?
#
loop_
_entity_poly.entity_id
_entity_poly.type
_entity_poly.pdbx_seq_one_letter_code
_entity_poly.pdbx_strand_id
1 'polypeptide(L)'
;SMSYSWTGALITPCAAEEQKLPINALSNSLLRHHNLVYSTTSRSACQRQKKVTFDRLQVLDSHYQDVLKEVKAAASKVKANLLSVEEACSLTPPHSARSKFGYGAKDVRCHARKAVNHINSVWKDLLEDSVTPIDTTIMAKNEVFCVAPEKGGRKPARLIVFPDLGVRVCEKMALYDVVSKLPVAVMGSSYGFQYSPGQRVEFLVQAWKSKKTPMGFSYDTRCFDSTVTESDIRTEEAIYQCCDLDPQARVAIKSLTERLYVGGPLTNSRGENCGYRRCRASGVLTTSCGNTLTCYIKAQAACRAAGLRDCTMLVCGDDLVVICESQGVQEDAAXLRAFTEAMTRYSAPPGDPPQPEYDLELITSCSSNVSVAHDGAGKRVYYLTRDPTTPLARAAWETARHTPVNSWLGNIIMFAPTLWARMILMTHFFSVLIARDQLEQALDCEIYGACYSIEPLDLPPIIQRLHGLSAFSLHSYSPGEINRVAACLRKLGVPPLRAWRHRARSVRAKLLSRGGXAAICGKYLFNWAVXTKLKLTPIAAAXQLDLSGWFTAGYSGGDIYHSVSRARPRWFWFCLLLLTAGVGIYLLPNR
;
A
#
# COMPACT_ATOMS: atom_id res chain seq x y z
N SER A 1 21.57 -9.13 18.25
CA SER A 1 21.37 -7.83 18.92
C SER A 1 19.89 -7.59 19.17
N MET A 2 19.58 -6.71 20.10
CA MET A 2 18.20 -6.34 20.41
C MET A 2 17.66 -5.38 19.34
N SER A 3 16.41 -5.58 18.97
CA SER A 3 15.76 -4.69 18.00
C SER A 3 15.67 -3.27 18.50
N TYR A 4 15.40 -3.08 19.77
CA TYR A 4 15.26 -1.77 20.40
C TYR A 4 15.85 -1.76 21.80
N SER A 5 16.24 -0.57 22.27
CA SER A 5 16.42 -0.27 23.69
C SER A 5 15.55 0.92 24.03
N TRP A 6 15.00 0.94 25.23
CA TRP A 6 14.06 2.00 25.65
C TRP A 6 14.55 2.70 26.90
N THR A 7 14.33 4.04 26.96
CA THR A 7 14.74 4.83 28.11
C THR A 7 13.67 4.88 29.20
N GLY A 8 12.43 4.58 28.84
CA GLY A 8 11.30 4.76 29.74
C GLY A 8 10.49 6.01 29.45
N ALA A 9 11.01 6.94 28.63
CA ALA A 9 10.19 8.08 28.21
C ALA A 9 9.05 7.57 27.33
N LEU A 10 7.88 8.19 27.47
CA LEU A 10 6.68 7.73 26.78
C LEU A 10 6.68 8.13 25.30
N ILE A 11 6.05 7.30 24.49
CA ILE A 11 5.70 7.69 23.11
C ILE A 11 4.45 8.56 23.24
N THR A 12 4.54 9.80 22.79
CA THR A 12 3.53 10.82 23.05
C THR A 12 2.80 11.23 21.77
N PRO A 13 1.51 11.61 21.87
CA PRO A 13 0.79 12.08 20.70
C PRO A 13 1.17 13.52 20.37
N CYS A 14 1.10 13.90 19.08
CA CYS A 14 1.32 15.29 18.69
C CYS A 14 0.01 16.08 18.63
N ALA A 15 -1.13 15.41 18.77
CA ALA A 15 -2.45 16.03 18.73
C ALA A 15 -3.41 15.16 19.53
N ALA A 16 -4.61 15.68 19.79
CA ALA A 16 -5.63 14.91 20.49
C ALA A 16 -5.97 13.64 19.72
N GLU A 17 -6.12 12.54 20.45
CA GLU A 17 -6.42 11.24 19.87
C GLU A 17 -7.83 10.83 20.24
N GLU A 18 -8.58 10.25 19.27
CA GLU A 18 -9.91 9.71 19.53
C GLU A 18 -9.84 8.19 19.45
N GLN A 19 -10.41 7.54 20.48
CA GLN A 19 -10.43 6.09 20.53
C GLN A 19 -11.74 5.50 20.04
N LYS A 20 -12.85 6.21 20.21
CA LYS A 20 -14.19 5.70 19.93
C LYS A 20 -14.77 6.30 18.66
N LEU A 21 -15.57 5.50 17.96
CA LEU A 21 -16.27 5.97 16.76
C LEU A 21 -17.32 7.00 17.18
N PRO A 22 -17.27 8.23 16.61
CA PRO A 22 -18.32 9.21 16.89
C PRO A 22 -19.64 8.79 16.24
N ILE A 23 -20.75 9.08 16.92
CA ILE A 23 -22.07 8.71 16.44
C ILE A 23 -22.76 9.94 15.84
N ASN A 24 -23.19 9.82 14.58
CA ASN A 24 -24.05 10.81 13.96
C ASN A 24 -24.99 10.10 12.98
N ALA A 25 -25.91 10.85 12.39
CA ALA A 25 -26.94 10.24 11.55
C ALA A 25 -26.34 9.49 10.36
N LEU A 26 -25.32 10.05 9.73
CA LEU A 26 -24.73 9.43 8.55
C LEU A 26 -23.95 8.17 8.90
N SER A 27 -23.14 8.22 9.96
CA SER A 27 -22.40 7.01 10.34
C SER A 27 -23.35 5.93 10.83
N ASN A 28 -24.43 6.31 11.50
CA ASN A 28 -25.42 5.36 12.00
C ASN A 28 -26.18 4.68 10.85
N SER A 29 -26.34 5.36 9.73
CA SER A 29 -27.01 4.76 8.56
C SER A 29 -26.15 3.67 7.91
N LEU A 30 -24.84 3.69 8.14
CA LEU A 30 -23.95 2.65 7.63
C LEU A 30 -23.76 1.53 8.64
N LEU A 31 -23.52 1.85 9.91
CA LEU A 31 -23.06 0.87 10.88
C LEU A 31 -23.60 1.25 12.25
N ARG A 32 -24.33 0.34 12.90
CA ARG A 32 -24.99 0.64 14.19
C ARG A 32 -24.23 0.16 15.41
N HIS A 33 -23.39 -0.87 15.28
CA HIS A 33 -22.70 -1.40 16.45
C HIS A 33 -21.40 -0.63 16.69
N HIS A 34 -21.54 0.64 17.05
CA HIS A 34 -20.42 1.58 17.18
C HIS A 34 -19.39 1.14 18.20
N ASN A 35 -19.81 0.44 19.25
CA ASN A 35 -18.89 0.03 20.32
C ASN A 35 -17.83 -0.95 19.82
N LEU A 36 -18.05 -1.60 18.68
CA LEU A 36 -17.10 -2.54 18.15
C LEU A 36 -15.99 -1.87 17.36
N VAL A 37 -16.13 -0.59 17.00
CA VAL A 37 -15.17 0.12 16.17
C VAL A 37 -14.33 1.04 17.06
N TYR A 38 -13.01 0.95 16.89
CA TYR A 38 -12.09 1.74 17.72
C TYR A 38 -10.89 2.17 16.90
N SER A 39 -10.22 3.23 17.36
CA SER A 39 -8.91 3.61 16.81
C SER A 39 -7.84 3.30 17.83
N THR A 40 -6.69 2.84 17.35
CA THR A 40 -5.50 2.71 18.20
C THR A 40 -4.98 4.09 18.55
N THR A 41 -4.35 4.20 19.73
CA THR A 41 -3.80 5.46 20.23
C THR A 41 -2.48 5.19 20.93
N SER A 42 -1.79 6.27 21.32
CA SER A 42 -0.54 6.16 22.07
C SER A 42 -0.70 5.46 23.41
N ARG A 43 -1.93 5.35 23.92
CA ARG A 43 -2.18 4.66 25.20
C ARG A 43 -1.70 3.21 25.17
N SER A 44 -1.72 2.58 24.01
CA SER A 44 -1.29 1.19 23.88
C SER A 44 0.15 1.05 23.38
N ALA A 45 0.90 2.15 23.28
CA ALA A 45 2.26 2.10 22.74
C ALA A 45 3.17 1.19 23.55
N CYS A 46 3.03 1.19 24.89
CA CYS A 46 3.87 0.35 25.72
C CYS A 46 3.70 -1.13 25.42
N GLN A 47 2.46 -1.55 25.14
CA GLN A 47 2.20 -2.94 24.74
C GLN A 47 2.95 -3.27 23.45
N ARG A 48 2.91 -2.37 22.48
CA ARG A 48 3.61 -2.60 21.22
C ARG A 48 5.13 -2.61 21.42
N GLN A 49 5.64 -1.72 22.26
CA GLN A 49 7.07 -1.68 22.54
C GLN A 49 7.57 -3.02 23.06
N LYS A 50 6.81 -3.64 23.99
CA LYS A 50 7.18 -4.95 24.51
C LYS A 50 7.15 -6.01 23.41
N LYS A 51 6.12 -5.97 22.57
CA LYS A 51 5.93 -6.97 21.52
C LYS A 51 7.06 -6.94 20.48
N VAL A 52 7.56 -5.76 20.13
CA VAL A 52 8.52 -5.60 19.05
C VAL A 52 9.97 -5.66 19.51
N THR A 53 10.21 -5.80 20.82
CA THR A 53 11.57 -5.79 21.38
C THR A 53 12.02 -7.22 21.68
N PHE A 54 13.01 -7.68 20.93
CA PHE A 54 13.55 -9.02 21.13
C PHE A 54 14.94 -9.10 20.53
N ASP A 55 15.68 -10.14 20.96
CA ASP A 55 17.02 -10.39 20.46
C ASP A 55 16.92 -11.15 19.14
N ARG A 56 17.71 -10.75 18.17
CA ARG A 56 17.79 -11.45 16.88
C ARG A 56 19.05 -12.27 16.82
N LEU A 57 18.89 -13.53 16.48
CA LEU A 57 19.99 -14.44 16.19
C LEU A 57 19.83 -14.87 14.74
N GLN A 58 20.89 -14.71 13.95
CA GLN A 58 20.79 -14.93 12.52
C GLN A 58 21.94 -15.81 12.06
N VAL A 59 21.61 -16.88 11.35
CA VAL A 59 22.61 -17.77 10.76
C VAL A 59 22.29 -17.87 9.26
N LEU A 60 23.22 -17.44 8.44
CA LEU A 60 23.04 -17.41 6.99
C LEU A 60 23.88 -18.52 6.36
N ASP A 61 23.23 -19.36 5.57
CA ASP A 61 23.85 -20.57 5.01
C ASP A 61 24.15 -20.39 3.52
N SER A 62 24.59 -21.46 2.88
CA SER A 62 24.95 -21.43 1.47
C SER A 62 23.74 -21.15 0.57
N HIS A 63 22.56 -21.61 0.95
CA HIS A 63 21.36 -21.31 0.18
C HIS A 63 21.12 -19.80 0.13
N TYR A 64 21.25 -19.14 1.28
CA TYR A 64 21.11 -17.71 1.36
C TYR A 64 22.15 -17.00 0.50
N GLN A 65 23.41 -17.43 0.61
CA GLN A 65 24.48 -16.79 -0.15
C GLN A 65 24.29 -16.95 -1.65
N ASP A 66 23.80 -18.11 -2.08
CA ASP A 66 23.54 -18.35 -3.51
C ASP A 66 22.46 -17.42 -4.03
N VAL A 67 21.36 -17.25 -3.27
CA VAL A 67 20.30 -16.32 -3.69
C VAL A 67 20.82 -14.89 -3.73
N LEU A 68 21.57 -14.50 -2.71
CA LEU A 68 22.12 -13.15 -2.66
C LEU A 68 22.99 -12.86 -3.89
N LYS A 69 23.79 -13.82 -4.30
CA LYS A 69 24.64 -13.68 -5.47
C LYS A 69 23.79 -13.48 -6.73
N GLU A 70 22.71 -14.25 -6.85
CA GLU A 70 21.79 -14.09 -8.00
C GLU A 70 21.14 -12.71 -8.00
N VAL A 71 20.73 -12.24 -6.83
CA VAL A 71 20.10 -10.94 -6.67
C VAL A 71 21.07 -9.82 -7.07
N LYS A 72 22.32 -9.90 -6.59
CA LYS A 72 23.32 -8.89 -6.93
C LYS A 72 23.60 -8.86 -8.43
N ALA A 73 23.65 -10.02 -9.07
CA ALA A 73 23.87 -10.09 -10.52
C ALA A 73 22.74 -9.39 -11.27
N ALA A 74 21.49 -9.62 -10.84
CA ALA A 74 20.34 -8.95 -11.47
C ALA A 74 20.37 -7.43 -11.22
N ALA A 75 20.74 -7.02 -10.01
CA ALA A 75 20.81 -5.60 -9.68
C ALA A 75 21.84 -4.86 -10.53
N SER A 76 22.90 -5.56 -10.94
CA SER A 76 23.97 -4.94 -11.73
C SER A 76 23.50 -4.46 -13.09
N LYS A 77 22.33 -4.89 -13.53
CA LYS A 77 21.77 -4.47 -14.82
C LYS A 77 20.91 -3.21 -14.72
N VAL A 78 20.71 -2.70 -13.52
CA VAL A 78 19.87 -1.52 -13.30
C VAL A 78 20.72 -0.27 -13.35
N LYS A 79 20.25 0.73 -14.13
CA LYS A 79 20.81 2.08 -14.06
C LYS A 79 19.78 2.98 -13.40
N ALA A 80 20.19 3.69 -12.36
CA ALA A 80 19.30 4.59 -11.64
C ALA A 80 19.92 5.97 -11.55
N ASN A 81 19.07 6.99 -11.63
CA ASN A 81 19.48 8.38 -11.69
C ASN A 81 19.16 9.09 -10.38
N LEU A 82 19.96 10.09 -10.04
CA LEU A 82 19.61 11.03 -8.99
C LEU A 82 18.38 11.83 -9.41
N LEU A 83 17.52 12.17 -8.45
CA LEU A 83 16.50 13.17 -8.68
C LEU A 83 17.07 14.54 -8.31
N SER A 84 16.63 15.57 -9.03
CA SER A 84 16.92 16.93 -8.61
C SER A 84 16.15 17.25 -7.32
N VAL A 85 16.56 18.32 -6.64
CA VAL A 85 15.82 18.78 -5.47
C VAL A 85 14.36 19.03 -5.83
N GLU A 86 14.13 19.69 -6.98
CA GLU A 86 12.77 20.04 -7.41
C GLU A 86 11.93 18.81 -7.68
N GLU A 87 12.50 17.81 -8.35
CA GLU A 87 11.79 16.56 -8.62
C GLU A 87 11.40 15.87 -7.32
N ALA A 88 12.33 15.81 -6.35
CA ALA A 88 12.08 15.17 -5.07
C ALA A 88 11.02 15.94 -4.28
N CYS A 89 11.09 17.26 -4.30
CA CYS A 89 10.12 18.09 -3.61
C CYS A 89 8.69 17.83 -4.12
N SER A 90 8.55 17.63 -5.43
CA SER A 90 7.24 17.41 -6.03
C SER A 90 6.63 16.08 -5.66
N LEU A 91 7.43 15.12 -5.19
CA LEU A 91 6.93 13.82 -4.73
C LEU A 91 6.49 13.85 -3.27
N THR A 92 6.63 14.98 -2.58
CA THR A 92 6.29 15.09 -1.16
C THR A 92 4.79 15.29 -1.00
N PRO A 93 4.10 14.48 -0.16
CA PRO A 93 2.67 14.66 0.06
C PRO A 93 2.37 16.03 0.68
N PRO A 94 1.25 16.67 0.28
CA PRO A 94 0.93 18.02 0.81
C PRO A 94 0.77 18.07 2.33
N HIS A 95 0.43 16.96 2.96
CA HIS A 95 0.19 16.92 4.41
C HIS A 95 1.30 16.18 5.16
N SER A 96 2.44 15.98 4.53
CA SER A 96 3.59 15.35 5.19
C SER A 96 4.03 16.18 6.40
N ALA A 97 4.54 15.50 7.43
CA ALA A 97 4.93 16.17 8.68
C ALA A 97 5.97 17.27 8.43
N ARG A 98 5.79 18.40 9.10
CA ARG A 98 6.68 19.56 8.96
C ARG A 98 8.11 19.25 9.37
N SER A 99 9.03 19.99 8.80
CA SER A 99 10.41 19.99 9.28
C SER A 99 10.50 20.70 10.64
N LYS A 100 11.43 20.24 11.47
CA LYS A 100 11.76 20.95 12.71
C LYS A 100 12.59 22.20 12.46
N PHE A 101 12.91 22.47 11.20
CA PHE A 101 13.80 23.59 10.82
C PHE A 101 13.03 24.73 10.15
N GLY A 102 11.72 24.80 10.39
CA GLY A 102 10.97 26.00 10.10
C GLY A 102 10.29 26.03 8.74
N TYR A 103 9.95 24.90 8.16
CA TYR A 103 9.16 24.86 6.92
C TYR A 103 8.32 23.59 6.87
N GLY A 104 7.29 23.62 6.07
CA GLY A 104 6.38 22.50 5.96
C GLY A 104 6.33 21.92 4.55
N ALA A 105 5.48 20.92 4.38
CA ALA A 105 5.33 20.24 3.09
C ALA A 105 4.91 21.19 1.98
N LYS A 106 4.07 22.16 2.27
CA LYS A 106 3.65 23.10 1.25
C LYS A 106 4.81 23.96 0.75
N ASP A 107 5.71 24.34 1.67
CA ASP A 107 6.94 25.06 1.27
C ASP A 107 7.80 24.19 0.37
N VAL A 108 7.91 22.91 0.71
CA VAL A 108 8.67 21.97 -0.11
C VAL A 108 8.04 21.86 -1.51
N ARG A 109 6.73 21.67 -1.58
CA ARG A 109 6.07 21.46 -2.86
C ARG A 109 6.15 22.68 -3.78
N CYS A 110 6.16 23.88 -3.21
CA CYS A 110 6.30 25.11 -4.03
C CYS A 110 7.73 25.56 -4.21
N HIS A 111 8.68 24.77 -3.75
CA HIS A 111 10.11 25.02 -3.89
C HIS A 111 10.52 26.34 -3.24
N ALA A 112 9.94 26.63 -2.06
CA ALA A 112 10.31 27.82 -1.32
C ALA A 112 11.81 27.83 -1.02
N ARG A 113 12.43 29.01 -1.14
CA ARG A 113 13.87 29.10 -1.00
C ARG A 113 14.37 28.56 0.34
N LYS A 114 13.66 28.87 1.42
CA LYS A 114 14.04 28.41 2.75
C LYS A 114 14.12 26.88 2.79
N ALA A 115 13.10 26.21 2.24
CA ALA A 115 13.08 24.75 2.22
C ALA A 115 14.20 24.18 1.34
N VAL A 116 14.35 24.73 0.14
CA VAL A 116 15.37 24.24 -0.79
C VAL A 116 16.77 24.42 -0.21
N ASN A 117 17.03 25.57 0.42
CA ASN A 117 18.33 25.80 1.02
C ASN A 117 18.63 24.79 2.13
N HIS A 118 17.65 24.49 2.97
CA HIS A 118 17.86 23.50 4.03
C HIS A 118 18.08 22.12 3.43
N ILE A 119 17.30 21.73 2.44
CA ILE A 119 17.48 20.42 1.80
C ILE A 119 18.87 20.30 1.21
N ASN A 120 19.36 21.35 0.53
CA ASN A 120 20.72 21.34 0.00
C ASN A 120 21.74 21.19 1.11
N SER A 121 21.52 21.81 2.27
CA SER A 121 22.45 21.68 3.39
C SER A 121 22.45 20.27 3.97
N VAL A 122 21.27 19.62 4.02
CA VAL A 122 21.17 18.23 4.47
C VAL A 122 21.92 17.31 3.49
N TRP A 123 21.75 17.54 2.20
CA TRP A 123 22.44 16.74 1.18
C TRP A 123 23.97 16.87 1.34
N LYS A 124 24.44 18.09 1.51
CA LYS A 124 25.88 18.32 1.71
C LYS A 124 26.37 17.58 2.95
N ASP A 125 25.59 17.62 4.04
CA ASP A 125 25.95 16.92 5.27
C ASP A 125 26.05 15.41 5.04
N LEU A 126 25.13 14.84 4.26
CA LEU A 126 25.19 13.41 3.93
C LEU A 126 26.46 13.08 3.17
N LEU A 127 26.89 13.95 2.25
CA LEU A 127 28.10 13.69 1.47
C LEU A 127 29.36 13.81 2.33
N GLU A 128 29.32 14.62 3.36
CA GLU A 128 30.50 14.92 4.18
C GLU A 128 30.62 14.07 5.44
N ASP A 129 29.52 13.52 5.92
CA ASP A 129 29.49 12.77 7.18
C ASP A 129 28.70 11.48 6.92
N SER A 130 29.38 10.35 7.06
CA SER A 130 28.76 9.04 6.86
C SER A 130 28.63 8.24 8.16
N VAL A 131 28.78 8.89 9.31
CA VAL A 131 28.91 8.20 10.60
C VAL A 131 27.84 8.61 11.62
N THR A 132 27.53 9.91 11.73
CA THR A 132 26.70 10.42 12.83
C THR A 132 25.26 9.97 12.68
N PRO A 133 24.67 9.26 13.66
CA PRO A 133 23.29 8.82 13.55
C PRO A 133 22.31 9.97 13.35
N ILE A 134 21.34 9.77 12.50
CA ILE A 134 20.31 10.77 12.19
C ILE A 134 19.13 10.56 13.15
N ASP A 135 18.65 11.66 13.72
CA ASP A 135 17.51 11.61 14.62
C ASP A 135 16.25 11.14 13.89
N THR A 136 15.41 10.39 14.60
CA THR A 136 14.09 10.00 14.11
C THR A 136 13.05 10.29 15.18
N THR A 137 11.83 10.53 14.71
CA THR A 137 10.67 10.67 15.59
C THR A 137 9.94 9.33 15.64
N ILE A 138 9.51 8.94 16.84
CA ILE A 138 8.70 7.75 17.01
C ILE A 138 7.30 8.16 17.47
N MET A 139 6.27 7.62 16.80
CA MET A 139 4.86 7.93 17.07
C MET A 139 4.06 6.65 17.07
N ALA A 140 2.91 6.69 17.74
CA ALA A 140 1.92 5.61 17.66
C ALA A 140 0.94 5.92 16.54
N LYS A 141 0.74 4.97 15.63
CA LYS A 141 -0.22 5.15 14.53
C LYS A 141 -1.65 5.07 15.04
N ASN A 142 -2.50 5.96 14.53
CA ASN A 142 -3.93 5.92 14.83
C ASN A 142 -4.63 5.18 13.68
N GLU A 143 -4.97 3.92 13.92
CA GLU A 143 -5.60 3.06 12.91
C GLU A 143 -6.92 2.51 13.44
N VAL A 144 -7.91 2.43 12.57
CA VAL A 144 -9.27 2.01 12.93
C VAL A 144 -9.46 0.53 12.63
N PHE A 145 -10.00 -0.19 13.61
CA PHE A 145 -10.28 -1.63 13.52
C PHE A 145 -11.61 -1.95 14.18
N CYS A 146 -12.09 -3.17 13.94
CA CYS A 146 -13.21 -3.75 14.66
C CYS A 146 -12.66 -4.65 15.75
N VAL A 147 -13.30 -4.63 16.93
CA VAL A 147 -12.92 -5.52 18.03
C VAL A 147 -12.99 -6.98 17.55
N ALA A 148 -11.98 -7.76 17.91
CA ALA A 148 -11.89 -9.18 17.56
C ALA A 148 -11.68 -9.99 18.84
N PRO A 149 -12.77 -10.35 19.56
CA PRO A 149 -12.62 -11.03 20.86
C PRO A 149 -11.77 -12.31 20.79
N GLU A 150 -11.87 -13.05 19.70
CA GLU A 150 -11.12 -14.29 19.53
C GLU A 150 -9.62 -14.08 19.42
N LYS A 151 -9.18 -12.84 19.15
CA LYS A 151 -7.75 -12.51 19.02
C LYS A 151 -7.29 -11.56 20.12
N GLY A 152 -7.91 -11.60 21.28
CA GLY A 152 -7.51 -10.78 22.41
C GLY A 152 -8.15 -9.41 22.46
N GLY A 153 -9.14 -9.15 21.60
CA GLY A 153 -9.93 -7.93 21.65
C GLY A 153 -9.39 -6.81 20.78
N ARG A 154 -8.54 -5.96 21.34
CA ARG A 154 -8.07 -4.77 20.63
C ARG A 154 -6.58 -4.86 20.34
N LYS A 155 -6.20 -4.39 19.16
CA LYS A 155 -4.79 -4.36 18.77
C LYS A 155 -4.10 -3.17 19.41
N PRO A 156 -2.84 -3.30 19.83
CA PRO A 156 -2.08 -2.12 20.24
C PRO A 156 -1.65 -1.33 18.99
N ALA A 157 -1.42 -0.04 19.20
CA ALA A 157 -1.02 0.83 18.10
C ALA A 157 0.30 0.36 17.47
N ARG A 158 0.37 0.39 16.15
CA ARG A 158 1.67 0.20 15.49
C ARG A 158 2.52 1.45 15.70
N LEU A 159 3.84 1.27 15.70
CA LEU A 159 4.78 2.38 15.89
C LEU A 159 5.32 2.81 14.53
N ILE A 160 5.43 4.11 14.32
CA ILE A 160 6.05 4.63 13.11
C ILE A 160 7.28 5.44 13.49
N VAL A 161 8.37 5.22 12.76
CA VAL A 161 9.67 5.85 12.99
C VAL A 161 10.08 6.52 11.69
N PHE A 162 10.34 7.82 11.73
CA PHE A 162 10.64 8.57 10.51
C PHE A 162 11.60 9.74 10.79
N PRO A 163 12.45 10.09 9.81
CA PRO A 163 13.35 11.23 9.94
C PRO A 163 12.66 12.54 9.56
N ASP A 164 13.36 13.65 9.81
CA ASP A 164 12.85 14.97 9.47
C ASP A 164 12.57 15.12 7.97
N LEU A 165 11.68 16.06 7.63
CA LEU A 165 11.25 16.31 6.25
C LEU A 165 12.42 16.54 5.30
N GLY A 166 13.42 17.33 5.71
CA GLY A 166 14.59 17.57 4.86
C GLY A 166 15.31 16.29 4.50
N VAL A 167 15.45 15.37 5.46
CA VAL A 167 16.06 14.07 5.20
C VAL A 167 15.20 13.26 4.26
N ARG A 168 13.87 13.29 4.44
CA ARG A 168 12.96 12.53 3.56
C ARG A 168 13.08 12.96 2.10
N VAL A 169 13.26 14.27 1.86
CA VAL A 169 13.47 14.74 0.49
C VAL A 169 14.82 14.23 -0.04
N CYS A 170 15.86 14.25 0.79
CA CYS A 170 17.17 13.74 0.36
C CYS A 170 17.14 12.25 0.06
N GLU A 171 16.35 11.47 0.80
CA GLU A 171 16.18 10.06 0.48
C GLU A 171 15.63 9.91 -0.94
N LYS A 172 14.64 10.73 -1.31
CA LYS A 172 14.08 10.68 -2.65
C LYS A 172 15.13 11.02 -3.70
N MET A 173 15.94 12.03 -3.45
CA MET A 173 16.99 12.41 -4.40
C MET A 173 17.95 11.26 -4.66
N ALA A 174 18.35 10.55 -3.61
CA ALA A 174 19.35 9.49 -3.73
C ALA A 174 18.74 8.17 -4.24
N LEU A 175 17.54 7.82 -3.80
CA LEU A 175 17.08 6.44 -3.89
C LEU A 175 15.71 6.25 -4.56
N TYR A 176 14.97 7.32 -4.89
CA TYR A 176 13.64 7.11 -5.45
C TYR A 176 13.68 6.27 -6.72
N ASP A 177 14.62 6.58 -7.63
CA ASP A 177 14.71 5.84 -8.89
C ASP A 177 15.13 4.39 -8.64
N VAL A 178 16.02 4.16 -7.67
CA VAL A 178 16.45 2.81 -7.30
C VAL A 178 15.26 1.99 -6.80
N VAL A 179 14.52 2.51 -5.81
CA VAL A 179 13.43 1.71 -5.22
C VAL A 179 12.28 1.51 -6.19
N SER A 180 12.19 2.34 -7.21
CA SER A 180 11.18 2.19 -8.26
C SER A 180 11.55 1.14 -9.29
N LYS A 181 12.83 1.00 -9.61
CA LYS A 181 13.30 0.13 -10.70
C LYS A 181 13.85 -1.21 -10.25
N LEU A 182 14.53 -1.23 -9.10
CA LEU A 182 15.32 -2.40 -8.73
C LEU A 182 14.46 -3.61 -8.37
N PRO A 183 13.35 -3.47 -7.63
CA PRO A 183 12.63 -4.68 -7.23
C PRO A 183 12.16 -5.53 -8.40
N VAL A 184 11.56 -4.94 -9.43
CA VAL A 184 11.08 -5.75 -10.55
C VAL A 184 12.24 -6.31 -11.35
N ALA A 185 13.36 -5.58 -11.43
CA ALA A 185 14.54 -6.09 -12.14
C ALA A 185 15.11 -7.33 -11.44
N VAL A 186 15.10 -7.34 -10.12
CA VAL A 186 15.68 -8.43 -9.33
C VAL A 186 14.72 -9.61 -9.21
N MET A 187 13.47 -9.35 -8.90
CA MET A 187 12.51 -10.39 -8.57
C MET A 187 11.60 -10.78 -9.73
N GLY A 188 11.62 -9.98 -10.81
CA GLY A 188 10.78 -10.26 -11.95
C GLY A 188 9.31 -10.37 -11.56
N SER A 189 8.67 -11.41 -12.06
CA SER A 189 7.22 -11.59 -11.85
C SER A 189 6.86 -11.87 -10.38
N SER A 190 7.84 -12.16 -9.52
CA SER A 190 7.56 -12.38 -8.11
C SER A 190 7.34 -11.09 -7.33
N TYR A 191 7.66 -9.93 -7.91
CA TYR A 191 7.46 -8.66 -7.23
C TYR A 191 6.00 -8.23 -7.35
N GLY A 192 5.29 -8.23 -6.23
CA GLY A 192 3.83 -8.08 -6.26
C GLY A 192 3.33 -6.67 -6.48
N PHE A 193 4.13 -5.64 -6.17
CA PHE A 193 3.65 -4.28 -6.32
C PHE A 193 3.60 -3.79 -7.77
N GLN A 194 4.05 -4.61 -8.70
CA GLN A 194 3.91 -4.27 -10.13
C GLN A 194 2.52 -4.58 -10.67
N TYR A 195 1.65 -5.19 -9.87
CA TYR A 195 0.36 -5.70 -10.34
C TYR A 195 -0.80 -4.88 -9.83
N SER A 196 -1.74 -4.57 -10.74
CA SER A 196 -3.09 -4.18 -10.33
C SER A 196 -3.77 -5.38 -9.66
N PRO A 197 -4.90 -5.17 -8.98
CA PRO A 197 -5.58 -6.33 -8.38
C PRO A 197 -5.92 -7.42 -9.39
N GLY A 198 -6.38 -7.05 -10.59
CA GLY A 198 -6.67 -8.04 -11.62
C GLY A 198 -5.44 -8.79 -12.09
N GLN A 199 -4.31 -8.07 -12.24
CA GLN A 199 -3.06 -8.70 -12.64
C GLN A 199 -2.51 -9.61 -11.54
N ARG A 200 -2.70 -9.23 -10.28
CA ARG A 200 -2.31 -10.10 -9.17
C ARG A 200 -3.11 -11.41 -9.21
N VAL A 201 -4.42 -11.31 -9.43
CA VAL A 201 -5.26 -12.50 -9.57
C VAL A 201 -4.77 -13.35 -10.73
N GLU A 202 -4.51 -12.73 -11.88
CA GLU A 202 -4.03 -13.46 -13.05
C GLU A 202 -2.73 -14.21 -12.74
N PHE A 203 -1.81 -13.56 -12.05
CA PHE A 203 -0.54 -14.19 -11.69
C PHE A 203 -0.78 -15.41 -10.78
N LEU A 204 -1.62 -15.23 -9.75
CA LEU A 204 -1.88 -16.32 -8.80
C LEU A 204 -2.59 -17.49 -9.46
N VAL A 205 -3.58 -17.21 -10.32
CA VAL A 205 -4.31 -18.27 -11.02
C VAL A 205 -3.38 -19.02 -11.97
N GLN A 206 -2.55 -18.29 -12.72
CA GLN A 206 -1.60 -18.94 -13.64
C GLN A 206 -0.57 -19.77 -12.90
N ALA A 207 -0.07 -19.26 -11.76
CA ALA A 207 0.87 -20.03 -10.96
C ALA A 207 0.23 -21.31 -10.45
N TRP A 208 -1.03 -21.19 -9.97
CA TRP A 208 -1.75 -22.36 -9.47
C TRP A 208 -1.96 -23.40 -10.56
N LYS A 209 -2.39 -22.96 -11.74
CA LYS A 209 -2.65 -23.87 -12.85
C LYS A 209 -1.38 -24.46 -13.44
N SER A 210 -0.23 -23.83 -13.23
CA SER A 210 1.03 -24.31 -13.79
C SER A 210 1.57 -25.54 -13.07
N LYS A 211 1.03 -25.87 -11.89
CA LYS A 211 1.49 -27.03 -11.13
C LYS A 211 0.62 -28.22 -11.47
N LYS A 212 1.23 -29.40 -11.48
CA LYS A 212 0.46 -30.64 -11.72
C LYS A 212 -0.45 -30.92 -10.53
N THR A 213 0.08 -30.78 -9.32
CA THR A 213 -0.69 -30.92 -8.09
C THR A 213 -0.33 -29.74 -7.21
N PRO A 214 -1.08 -28.64 -7.32
CA PRO A 214 -0.65 -27.42 -6.62
C PRO A 214 -0.86 -27.49 -5.12
N MET A 215 0.05 -26.85 -4.41
CA MET A 215 -0.08 -26.56 -2.99
C MET A 215 0.41 -25.13 -2.79
N GLY A 216 -0.27 -24.39 -1.92
CA GLY A 216 0.17 -23.03 -1.63
C GLY A 216 0.06 -22.69 -0.17
N PHE A 217 0.79 -21.66 0.24
CA PHE A 217 0.72 -21.16 1.61
C PHE A 217 1.14 -19.70 1.65
N SER A 218 0.60 -18.98 2.63
CA SER A 218 1.10 -17.66 2.98
C SER A 218 1.99 -17.80 4.21
N TYR A 219 2.99 -16.92 4.30
CA TYR A 219 3.91 -16.93 5.43
C TYR A 219 3.86 -15.58 6.11
N ASP A 220 3.56 -15.58 7.40
CA ASP A 220 3.41 -14.40 8.23
C ASP A 220 4.61 -14.32 9.18
N THR A 221 5.55 -13.42 8.89
CA THR A 221 6.68 -13.18 9.79
C THR A 221 6.20 -12.34 10.97
N ARG A 222 6.55 -12.77 12.17
CA ARG A 222 6.19 -12.03 13.38
C ARG A 222 6.97 -10.72 13.43
N CYS A 223 6.25 -9.59 13.45
CA CYS A 223 6.87 -8.26 13.57
C CYS A 223 8.06 -8.12 12.61
N PHE A 224 7.78 -8.18 11.32
CA PHE A 224 8.85 -8.27 10.32
C PHE A 224 9.90 -7.17 10.48
N ASP A 225 9.48 -5.90 10.65
CA ASP A 225 10.46 -4.80 10.76
C ASP A 225 11.48 -5.06 11.87
N SER A 226 11.02 -5.60 13.00
CA SER A 226 11.90 -5.88 14.14
C SER A 226 12.84 -7.06 13.90
N THR A 227 12.50 -7.96 12.96
CA THR A 227 13.36 -9.09 12.62
C THR A 227 14.50 -8.70 11.69
N VAL A 228 14.40 -7.53 11.06
CA VAL A 228 15.41 -7.09 10.09
C VAL A 228 16.63 -6.61 10.87
N THR A 229 17.75 -7.26 10.62
CA THR A 229 18.98 -6.99 11.37
C THR A 229 19.82 -5.91 10.68
N GLU A 230 20.81 -5.38 11.40
CA GLU A 230 21.77 -4.46 10.80
C GLU A 230 22.46 -5.11 9.60
N SER A 231 22.77 -6.41 9.72
CA SER A 231 23.36 -7.17 8.62
C SER A 231 22.43 -7.18 7.40
N ASP A 232 21.13 -7.40 7.61
CA ASP A 232 20.16 -7.38 6.52
C ASP A 232 20.15 -6.03 5.82
N ILE A 233 20.19 -4.95 6.59
CA ILE A 233 20.11 -3.60 6.02
C ILE A 233 21.39 -3.27 5.24
N ARG A 234 22.53 -3.69 5.73
CA ARG A 234 23.78 -3.50 5.00
C ARG A 234 23.83 -4.37 3.74
N THR A 235 23.21 -5.54 3.76
CA THR A 235 23.06 -6.37 2.57
C THR A 235 22.20 -5.65 1.52
N GLU A 236 21.13 -4.99 1.95
CA GLU A 236 20.33 -4.18 1.03
C GLU A 236 21.19 -3.10 0.37
N GLU A 237 21.99 -2.41 1.15
CA GLU A 237 22.86 -1.37 0.59
C GLU A 237 23.83 -1.97 -0.44
N ALA A 238 24.39 -3.14 -0.14
CA ALA A 238 25.27 -3.80 -1.10
C ALA A 238 24.55 -4.09 -2.41
N ILE A 239 23.26 -4.46 -2.35
CA ILE A 239 22.46 -4.67 -3.55
C ILE A 239 22.24 -3.36 -4.30
N TYR A 240 21.87 -2.28 -3.60
CA TYR A 240 21.70 -0.97 -4.24
C TYR A 240 22.99 -0.54 -4.94
N GLN A 241 24.15 -0.77 -4.29
CA GLN A 241 25.43 -0.37 -4.86
C GLN A 241 25.83 -1.18 -6.09
N CYS A 242 25.17 -2.28 -6.34
CA CYS A 242 25.39 -3.03 -7.60
C CYS A 242 24.86 -2.27 -8.81
N CYS A 243 23.89 -1.38 -8.61
CA CYS A 243 23.34 -0.58 -9.72
C CYS A 243 24.38 0.37 -10.28
N ASP A 244 24.17 0.79 -11.51
CA ASP A 244 24.93 1.87 -12.12
C ASP A 244 24.39 3.19 -11.58
N LEU A 245 25.17 3.85 -10.75
CA LEU A 245 24.74 5.02 -9.97
C LEU A 245 25.68 6.19 -10.17
N ASP A 246 25.13 7.39 -10.05
CA ASP A 246 25.91 8.62 -9.95
C ASP A 246 26.84 8.52 -8.73
N PRO A 247 28.09 9.00 -8.83
CA PRO A 247 28.99 8.95 -7.67
C PRO A 247 28.44 9.60 -6.41
N GLN A 248 27.70 10.72 -6.52
CA GLN A 248 27.09 11.32 -5.34
C GLN A 248 26.03 10.40 -4.73
N ALA A 249 25.28 9.71 -5.57
CA ALA A 249 24.28 8.75 -5.06
C ALA A 249 24.97 7.66 -4.24
N ARG A 250 26.11 7.17 -4.71
CA ARG A 250 26.82 6.12 -3.97
C ARG A 250 27.19 6.58 -2.56
N VAL A 251 27.68 7.81 -2.45
CA VAL A 251 28.05 8.36 -1.14
C VAL A 251 26.81 8.58 -0.27
N ALA A 252 25.77 9.17 -0.85
CA ALA A 252 24.54 9.45 -0.09
C ALA A 252 23.88 8.15 0.39
N ILE A 253 23.84 7.12 -0.44
CA ILE A 253 23.24 5.85 -0.07
C ILE A 253 24.01 5.19 1.07
N LYS A 254 25.35 5.20 1.02
CA LYS A 254 26.15 4.68 2.11
C LYS A 254 25.88 5.46 3.39
N SER A 255 25.84 6.79 3.29
CA SER A 255 25.60 7.66 4.43
C SER A 255 24.22 7.40 5.04
N LEU A 256 23.18 7.36 4.21
CA LEU A 256 21.84 7.07 4.68
C LEU A 256 21.78 5.70 5.35
N THR A 257 22.45 4.71 4.79
CA THR A 257 22.46 3.37 5.36
C THR A 257 23.07 3.40 6.75
N GLU A 258 24.27 3.93 6.89
CA GLU A 258 25.00 3.89 8.17
C GLU A 258 24.40 4.82 9.21
N ARG A 259 23.87 5.96 8.80
CA ARG A 259 23.38 6.97 9.73
C ARG A 259 21.89 6.86 10.04
N LEU A 260 21.11 6.23 9.16
CA LEU A 260 19.65 6.21 9.33
C LEU A 260 19.08 4.80 9.24
N TYR A 261 19.40 4.05 8.17
CA TYR A 261 18.68 2.82 7.92
C TYR A 261 19.04 1.70 8.91
N VAL A 262 20.31 1.56 9.29
CA VAL A 262 20.72 0.49 10.21
C VAL A 262 20.20 0.71 11.63
N GLY A 263 19.96 1.96 12.01
CA GLY A 263 19.47 2.28 13.34
C GLY A 263 19.70 3.73 13.68
N GLY A 264 19.34 4.08 14.89
CA GLY A 264 19.53 5.45 15.37
C GLY A 264 18.65 5.75 16.56
N PRO A 265 18.77 6.97 17.10
CA PRO A 265 18.00 7.35 18.27
C PRO A 265 16.53 7.61 17.94
N LEU A 266 15.69 7.40 18.95
CA LEU A 266 14.23 7.58 18.84
C LEU A 266 13.83 8.73 19.76
N THR A 267 13.16 9.72 19.19
CA THR A 267 12.72 10.93 19.90
C THR A 267 11.22 11.02 19.83
N ASN A 268 10.55 11.31 20.96
CA ASN A 268 9.09 11.43 20.94
C ASN A 268 8.66 12.82 20.47
N SER A 269 7.35 13.07 20.42
CA SER A 269 6.82 14.33 19.88
C SER A 269 7.16 15.53 20.75
N ARG A 270 7.60 15.29 21.99
CA ARG A 270 8.02 16.36 22.90
C ARG A 270 9.54 16.63 22.83
N GLY A 271 10.27 15.91 21.99
CA GLY A 271 11.70 16.06 21.90
C GLY A 271 12.51 15.26 22.90
N GLU A 272 11.87 14.34 23.63
CA GLU A 272 12.56 13.50 24.63
C GLU A 272 13.09 12.24 23.98
N ASN A 273 14.28 11.79 24.44
CA ASN A 273 14.86 10.55 23.94
C ASN A 273 14.09 9.35 24.48
N CYS A 274 13.53 8.54 23.56
CA CYS A 274 12.77 7.35 23.93
C CYS A 274 13.59 6.07 23.89
N GLY A 275 14.68 6.07 23.16
CA GLY A 275 15.48 4.86 23.03
C GLY A 275 16.31 4.81 21.77
N TYR A 276 16.64 3.60 21.36
CA TYR A 276 17.50 3.36 20.20
C TYR A 276 16.94 2.19 19.39
N ARG A 277 16.98 2.31 18.08
CA ARG A 277 16.51 1.30 17.13
C ARG A 277 17.70 0.63 16.45
N ARG A 278 17.63 -0.71 16.26
CA ARG A 278 18.63 -1.48 15.50
C ARG A 278 17.97 -2.38 14.47
N CYS A 279 16.86 -1.91 13.92
CA CYS A 279 16.06 -2.68 12.97
C CYS A 279 15.45 -1.72 11.96
N ARG A 280 14.57 -2.24 11.12
CA ARG A 280 13.91 -1.43 10.09
C ARG A 280 13.11 -0.29 10.70
N ALA A 281 13.35 0.93 10.22
CA ALA A 281 12.44 2.04 10.47
C ALA A 281 11.24 1.90 9.54
N SER A 282 10.04 2.13 10.08
CA SER A 282 8.83 1.95 9.29
C SER A 282 8.55 3.08 8.32
N GLY A 283 9.14 4.27 8.57
CA GLY A 283 8.81 5.47 7.79
C GLY A 283 9.98 6.04 7.01
N VAL A 284 10.78 5.19 6.36
CA VAL A 284 11.84 5.65 5.47
C VAL A 284 11.52 5.18 4.04
N LEU A 285 12.16 5.82 3.08
CA LEU A 285 11.87 5.54 1.67
C LEU A 285 12.12 4.08 1.30
N THR A 286 13.11 3.46 1.91
CA THR A 286 13.51 2.11 1.57
C THR A 286 12.72 1.01 2.29
N THR A 287 11.77 1.37 3.15
CA THR A 287 11.07 0.35 3.94
C THR A 287 10.41 -0.71 3.05
N SER A 288 9.62 -0.28 2.07
CA SER A 288 8.91 -1.24 1.21
C SER A 288 9.87 -2.06 0.36
N CYS A 289 10.77 -1.39 -0.35
CA CYS A 289 11.73 -2.07 -1.21
C CYS A 289 12.66 -2.98 -0.39
N GLY A 290 13.16 -2.46 0.72
CA GLY A 290 14.06 -3.23 1.57
C GLY A 290 13.39 -4.45 2.19
N ASN A 291 12.17 -4.28 2.69
CA ASN A 291 11.43 -5.41 3.23
C ASN A 291 11.15 -6.45 2.14
N THR A 292 10.79 -5.98 0.93
CA THR A 292 10.50 -6.90 -0.16
C THR A 292 11.75 -7.71 -0.55
N LEU A 293 12.89 -7.04 -0.71
CA LEU A 293 14.14 -7.73 -1.03
C LEU A 293 14.52 -8.73 0.07
N THR A 294 14.46 -8.29 1.31
CA THR A 294 14.85 -9.12 2.44
C THR A 294 13.95 -10.35 2.55
N CYS A 295 12.63 -10.14 2.44
CA CYS A 295 11.68 -11.23 2.48
C CYS A 295 11.92 -12.20 1.31
N TYR A 296 12.14 -11.67 0.11
CA TYR A 296 12.37 -12.49 -1.08
C TYR A 296 13.61 -13.36 -0.93
N ILE A 297 14.73 -12.77 -0.49
CA ILE A 297 15.98 -13.53 -0.39
C ILE A 297 15.85 -14.64 0.64
N LYS A 298 15.33 -14.32 1.82
CA LYS A 298 15.17 -15.32 2.88
C LYS A 298 14.20 -16.42 2.45
N ALA A 299 13.07 -16.03 1.82
CA ALA A 299 12.06 -17.00 1.42
C ALA A 299 12.55 -17.90 0.30
N GLN A 300 13.25 -17.34 -0.70
CA GLN A 300 13.80 -18.16 -1.78
C GLN A 300 14.81 -19.15 -1.23
N ALA A 301 15.68 -18.67 -0.35
CA ALA A 301 16.66 -19.56 0.29
C ALA A 301 15.97 -20.65 1.12
N ALA A 302 14.90 -20.29 1.84
CA ALA A 302 14.18 -21.25 2.66
C ALA A 302 13.47 -22.29 1.79
N CYS A 303 12.94 -21.91 0.63
CA CYS A 303 12.35 -22.87 -0.31
C CYS A 303 13.40 -23.92 -0.71
N ARG A 304 14.61 -23.47 -1.01
CA ARG A 304 15.70 -24.37 -1.38
C ARG A 304 16.09 -25.26 -0.22
N ALA A 305 16.25 -24.67 0.97
CA ALA A 305 16.66 -25.44 2.15
C ALA A 305 15.62 -26.48 2.54
N ALA A 306 14.33 -26.19 2.32
CA ALA A 306 13.25 -27.10 2.69
C ALA A 306 12.96 -28.14 1.61
N GLY A 307 13.51 -27.98 0.42
CA GLY A 307 13.24 -28.92 -0.67
C GLY A 307 11.88 -28.79 -1.30
N LEU A 308 11.29 -27.60 -1.24
CA LEU A 308 10.06 -27.32 -1.97
C LEU A 308 10.34 -27.33 -3.47
N ARG A 309 9.38 -27.81 -4.25
CA ARG A 309 9.57 -28.04 -5.69
C ARG A 309 8.77 -27.08 -6.53
N ASP A 310 9.42 -26.52 -7.54
CA ASP A 310 8.79 -25.64 -8.53
C ASP A 310 8.06 -24.50 -7.86
N CYS A 311 8.75 -23.78 -6.98
CA CYS A 311 8.16 -22.69 -6.22
C CYS A 311 7.94 -21.47 -7.09
N THR A 312 6.76 -20.89 -6.98
CA THR A 312 6.45 -19.57 -7.49
C THR A 312 6.12 -18.71 -6.29
N MET A 313 6.87 -17.62 -6.11
CA MET A 313 6.65 -16.72 -4.99
C MET A 313 6.04 -15.41 -5.45
N LEU A 314 5.25 -14.80 -4.58
CA LEU A 314 4.76 -13.45 -4.78
C LEU A 314 5.00 -12.70 -3.49
N VAL A 315 5.76 -11.61 -3.58
CA VAL A 315 6.26 -10.88 -2.41
C VAL A 315 5.87 -9.41 -2.51
N CYS A 316 5.27 -8.87 -1.45
CA CYS A 316 4.91 -7.47 -1.32
C CYS A 316 5.32 -7.02 0.08
N GLY A 317 6.47 -6.33 0.20
CA GLY A 317 6.96 -6.00 1.53
C GLY A 317 7.20 -7.27 2.34
N ASP A 318 6.61 -7.32 3.53
CA ASP A 318 6.72 -8.50 4.39
C ASP A 318 5.70 -9.60 4.06
N ASP A 319 4.83 -9.36 3.10
CA ASP A 319 3.76 -10.30 2.77
C ASP A 319 4.26 -11.28 1.71
N LEU A 320 4.08 -12.57 1.98
CA LEU A 320 4.62 -13.62 1.14
C LEU A 320 3.59 -14.71 0.89
N VAL A 321 3.44 -15.10 -0.37
CA VAL A 321 2.70 -16.30 -0.74
C VAL A 321 3.57 -17.15 -1.64
N VAL A 322 3.53 -18.47 -1.43
CA VAL A 322 4.27 -19.45 -2.20
C VAL A 322 3.31 -20.46 -2.76
N ILE A 323 3.42 -20.74 -4.06
CA ILE A 323 2.67 -21.79 -4.74
C ILE A 323 3.70 -22.75 -5.33
N CYS A 324 3.53 -24.04 -5.07
CA CYS A 324 4.53 -25.04 -5.46
C CYS A 324 3.86 -26.38 -5.78
N GLU A 325 4.68 -27.35 -6.18
CA GLU A 325 4.19 -28.71 -6.40
C GLU A 325 4.03 -29.42 -5.06
N SER A 326 2.86 -29.99 -4.83
CA SER A 326 2.60 -30.81 -3.66
C SER A 326 3.43 -32.09 -3.73
N GLN A 327 3.89 -32.53 -2.59
CA GLN A 327 4.64 -33.80 -2.46
C GLN A 327 3.84 -34.81 -1.64
N GLY A 328 2.56 -34.51 -1.41
CA GLY A 328 1.68 -35.29 -0.57
C GLY A 328 1.39 -34.55 0.72
N VAL A 329 0.23 -34.80 1.31
CA VAL A 329 -0.25 -34.00 2.44
C VAL A 329 0.73 -34.06 3.62
N GLN A 330 1.22 -35.26 3.96
CA GLN A 330 2.16 -35.39 5.09
C GLN A 330 3.50 -34.75 4.76
N GLU A 331 3.98 -34.96 3.55
CA GLU A 331 5.25 -34.38 3.12
C GLU A 331 5.18 -32.87 3.05
N ASP A 332 4.05 -32.33 2.57
CA ASP A 332 3.88 -30.88 2.51
C ASP A 332 3.94 -30.27 3.91
N ALA A 333 3.31 -30.90 4.89
CA ALA A 333 3.38 -30.41 6.26
C ALA A 333 4.82 -30.37 6.76
N ALA A 334 5.57 -31.42 6.46
CA ALA A 334 7.00 -31.47 6.80
C ALA A 334 7.81 -30.39 6.07
N UNK A 335 7.58 -30.06 4.91
CA UNK A 335 8.17 -29.12 4.18
C UNK A 335 7.97 -27.80 4.69
N LEU A 336 6.76 -27.60 5.08
CA LEU A 336 6.47 -26.29 5.67
C LEU A 336 7.15 -26.09 7.01
N ARG A 337 7.28 -27.14 7.81
CA ARG A 337 8.06 -27.02 9.04
C ARG A 337 9.53 -26.72 8.74
N ALA A 338 10.09 -27.38 7.73
CA ALA A 338 11.48 -27.10 7.35
C ALA A 338 11.65 -25.68 6.81
N PHE A 339 10.69 -25.21 6.02
CA PHE A 339 10.68 -23.82 5.53
C PHE A 339 10.68 -22.84 6.70
N THR A 340 9.81 -23.09 7.68
CA THR A 340 9.70 -22.23 8.86
C THR A 340 11.01 -22.25 9.66
N GLU A 341 11.63 -23.41 9.81
CA GLU A 341 12.91 -23.51 10.51
C GLU A 341 13.99 -22.70 9.81
N ALA A 342 14.04 -22.76 8.48
CA ALA A 342 15.02 -21.97 7.71
C ALA A 342 14.74 -20.48 7.86
N MET A 343 13.49 -20.05 7.72
CA MET A 343 13.14 -18.64 7.91
C MET A 343 13.55 -18.17 9.28
N THR A 344 13.34 -18.99 10.31
CA THR A 344 13.71 -18.64 11.68
C THR A 344 15.22 -18.47 11.81
N ARG A 345 15.99 -19.37 11.20
CA ARG A 345 17.46 -19.23 11.20
C ARG A 345 17.89 -17.93 10.52
N TYR A 346 17.18 -17.52 9.45
CA TYR A 346 17.51 -16.29 8.73
C TYR A 346 17.00 -15.03 9.45
N SER A 347 16.37 -15.18 10.59
CA SER A 347 15.76 -14.10 11.39
C SER A 347 14.45 -13.64 10.77
N ALA A 348 13.54 -14.59 10.51
CA ALA A 348 12.17 -14.27 10.09
C ALA A 348 11.22 -15.32 10.67
N PRO A 349 11.14 -15.44 12.01
CA PRO A 349 10.28 -16.45 12.61
C PRO A 349 8.81 -16.16 12.38
N PRO A 350 7.96 -17.18 12.41
CA PRO A 350 6.54 -16.97 12.09
C PRO A 350 5.76 -16.34 13.23
N GLY A 351 4.74 -15.57 12.88
CA GLY A 351 3.70 -15.21 13.81
C GLY A 351 2.78 -16.40 14.01
N ASP A 352 2.04 -16.74 12.97
CA ASP A 352 1.24 -17.97 12.94
C ASP A 352 1.95 -18.99 12.07
N PRO A 353 1.95 -20.28 12.45
CA PRO A 353 2.56 -21.29 11.60
C PRO A 353 1.88 -21.36 10.23
N PRO A 354 2.63 -21.46 9.14
CA PRO A 354 2.00 -21.60 7.84
C PRO A 354 1.29 -22.95 7.70
N GLN A 355 0.19 -22.94 6.95
CA GLN A 355 -0.61 -24.14 6.70
C GLN A 355 -0.68 -24.39 5.21
N PRO A 356 -0.48 -25.63 4.74
CA PRO A 356 -0.62 -25.91 3.33
C PRO A 356 -2.10 -25.80 2.91
N GLU A 357 -2.31 -25.23 1.73
CA GLU A 357 -3.66 -25.10 1.18
C GLU A 357 -3.70 -25.75 -0.19
N TYR A 358 -4.84 -26.36 -0.48
CA TYR A 358 -5.05 -27.08 -1.74
C TYR A 358 -6.19 -26.46 -2.56
N ASP A 359 -6.69 -25.30 -2.12
CA ASP A 359 -7.70 -24.51 -2.80
C ASP A 359 -7.20 -23.07 -2.83
N LEU A 360 -6.95 -22.54 -4.01
CA LEU A 360 -6.40 -21.20 -4.16
C LEU A 360 -7.22 -20.15 -3.40
N GLU A 361 -8.55 -20.33 -3.37
CA GLU A 361 -9.41 -19.34 -2.71
C GLU A 361 -9.21 -19.29 -1.20
N LEU A 362 -8.60 -20.33 -0.62
CA LEU A 362 -8.36 -20.37 0.83
C LEU A 362 -7.05 -19.71 1.26
N ILE A 363 -6.25 -19.24 0.31
CA ILE A 363 -4.99 -18.58 0.64
C ILE A 363 -5.24 -17.08 0.76
N THR A 364 -4.94 -16.53 1.93
CA THR A 364 -5.02 -15.10 2.17
C THR A 364 -3.62 -14.51 2.13
N SER A 365 -3.38 -13.58 1.23
CA SER A 365 -2.10 -12.85 1.14
C SER A 365 -2.41 -11.40 0.83
N CYS A 366 -1.64 -10.49 1.41
CA CYS A 366 -1.97 -9.06 1.37
C CYS A 366 -3.40 -8.82 1.83
N SER A 367 -3.81 -9.54 2.88
CA SER A 367 -5.17 -9.48 3.45
C SER A 367 -6.27 -9.80 2.45
N SER A 368 -5.95 -10.46 1.34
CA SER A 368 -6.88 -10.64 0.22
C SER A 368 -6.88 -12.09 -0.26
N ASN A 369 -7.91 -12.47 -1.00
CA ASN A 369 -7.98 -13.80 -1.59
C ASN A 369 -8.66 -13.74 -2.95
N VAL A 370 -8.31 -14.72 -3.79
CA VAL A 370 -8.97 -14.90 -5.08
C VAL A 370 -10.36 -15.49 -4.85
N SER A 371 -11.35 -15.00 -5.57
CA SER A 371 -12.69 -15.62 -5.60
C SER A 371 -13.22 -15.60 -7.02
N VAL A 372 -14.42 -16.14 -7.22
CA VAL A 372 -15.00 -16.32 -8.55
C VAL A 372 -16.41 -15.75 -8.59
N ALA A 373 -16.74 -15.10 -9.69
CA ALA A 373 -18.08 -14.64 -9.99
C ALA A 373 -18.29 -14.81 -11.50
N HIS A 374 -19.37 -14.25 -12.04
CA HIS A 374 -19.69 -14.39 -13.46
C HIS A 374 -19.92 -13.03 -14.08
N ASP A 375 -19.46 -12.85 -15.32
CA ASP A 375 -19.66 -11.59 -16.02
C ASP A 375 -21.03 -11.55 -16.70
N GLY A 376 -21.30 -10.48 -17.45
CA GLY A 376 -22.58 -10.29 -18.11
C GLY A 376 -22.90 -11.36 -19.14
N ALA A 377 -21.90 -12.04 -19.66
CA ALA A 377 -22.09 -13.16 -20.60
C ALA A 377 -22.16 -14.51 -19.90
N GLY A 378 -22.09 -14.53 -18.57
CA GLY A 378 -22.13 -15.76 -17.80
C GLY A 378 -20.79 -16.47 -17.68
N LYS A 379 -19.72 -15.87 -18.17
CA LYS A 379 -18.38 -16.46 -18.07
C LYS A 379 -17.82 -16.30 -16.67
N ARG A 380 -17.13 -17.35 -16.18
CA ARG A 380 -16.47 -17.28 -14.87
C ARG A 380 -15.35 -16.23 -14.91
N VAL A 381 -15.30 -15.41 -13.87
CA VAL A 381 -14.29 -14.37 -13.73
C VAL A 381 -13.66 -14.49 -12.34
N TYR A 382 -12.34 -14.59 -12.31
CA TYR A 382 -11.59 -14.52 -11.05
C TYR A 382 -11.37 -13.06 -10.70
N TYR A 383 -11.48 -12.74 -9.42
CA TYR A 383 -11.25 -11.38 -8.96
C TYR A 383 -10.70 -11.42 -7.54
N LEU A 384 -10.18 -10.30 -7.07
CA LEU A 384 -9.58 -10.20 -5.74
C LEU A 384 -10.59 -9.61 -4.77
N THR A 385 -10.74 -10.27 -3.62
CA THR A 385 -11.62 -9.79 -2.56
C THR A 385 -10.90 -9.90 -1.23
N ARG A 386 -11.59 -9.54 -0.16
CA ARG A 386 -11.09 -9.67 1.20
C ARG A 386 -12.27 -9.66 2.16
N ASP A 387 -11.99 -10.04 3.43
CA ASP A 387 -12.95 -9.83 4.50
C ASP A 387 -13.22 -8.33 4.60
N PRO A 388 -14.49 -7.90 4.56
CA PRO A 388 -14.80 -6.47 4.53
C PRO A 388 -14.86 -5.78 5.90
N THR A 389 -14.58 -6.48 6.99
CA THR A 389 -14.75 -5.93 8.33
C THR A 389 -13.96 -4.63 8.54
N THR A 390 -12.65 -4.65 8.29
CA THR A 390 -11.84 -3.45 8.46
C THR A 390 -12.20 -2.36 7.46
N PRO A 391 -12.40 -2.66 6.18
CA PRO A 391 -12.88 -1.62 5.26
C PRO A 391 -14.19 -0.96 5.71
N LEU A 392 -15.13 -1.73 6.22
CA LEU A 392 -16.40 -1.15 6.68
C LEU A 392 -16.25 -0.37 7.98
N ALA A 393 -15.43 -0.85 8.92
CA ALA A 393 -15.18 -0.10 10.16
C ALA A 393 -14.53 1.25 9.83
N ARG A 394 -13.56 1.26 8.93
CA ARG A 394 -12.90 2.50 8.52
C ARG A 394 -13.83 3.42 7.76
N ALA A 395 -14.69 2.85 6.92
CA ALA A 395 -15.69 3.64 6.20
C ALA A 395 -16.61 4.37 7.19
N ALA A 396 -17.05 3.69 8.24
CA ALA A 396 -17.90 4.30 9.27
C ALA A 396 -17.17 5.45 9.96
N TRP A 397 -15.90 5.23 10.30
CA TRP A 397 -15.09 6.27 10.94
C TRP A 397 -14.97 7.48 10.04
N GLU A 398 -14.66 7.25 8.75
CA GLU A 398 -14.44 8.33 7.79
C GLU A 398 -15.73 9.06 7.45
N THR A 399 -16.88 8.41 7.61
CA THR A 399 -18.17 9.08 7.47
C THR A 399 -18.39 10.08 8.61
N ALA A 400 -18.00 9.69 9.83
CA ALA A 400 -18.23 10.51 11.02
C ALA A 400 -17.17 11.58 11.23
N ARG A 401 -15.96 11.33 10.76
CA ARG A 401 -14.81 12.23 10.98
C ARG A 401 -14.08 12.46 9.67
N HIS A 402 -13.68 13.71 9.48
CA HIS A 402 -12.79 14.06 8.36
C HIS A 402 -11.41 13.45 8.64
N THR A 403 -10.86 12.72 7.67
CA THR A 403 -9.56 12.07 7.82
C THR A 403 -8.65 12.49 6.67
N PRO A 404 -7.33 12.53 6.90
CA PRO A 404 -6.42 12.93 5.81
C PRO A 404 -6.39 11.92 4.66
N VAL A 405 -6.61 10.64 4.95
CA VAL A 405 -6.64 9.59 3.94
C VAL A 405 -8.02 8.95 3.97
N ASN A 406 -8.62 8.78 2.79
CA ASN A 406 -9.94 8.20 2.67
C ASN A 406 -9.80 6.75 2.23
N SER A 407 -9.76 5.85 3.20
CA SER A 407 -9.59 4.44 2.87
C SER A 407 -10.76 3.91 2.05
N TRP A 408 -11.97 4.46 2.27
CA TRP A 408 -13.13 4.02 1.49
C TRP A 408 -12.90 4.19 -0.01
N LEU A 409 -12.26 5.29 -0.40
CA LEU A 409 -12.00 5.57 -1.82
C LEU A 409 -10.96 4.60 -2.37
N GLY A 410 -9.89 4.37 -1.63
CA GLY A 410 -8.90 3.38 -2.04
C GLY A 410 -9.50 1.98 -2.15
N ASN A 411 -10.38 1.61 -1.21
CA ASN A 411 -11.02 0.30 -1.23
C ASN A 411 -12.01 0.17 -2.39
N ILE A 412 -12.73 1.22 -2.73
CA ILE A 412 -13.58 1.19 -3.93
C ILE A 412 -12.73 0.91 -5.17
N ILE A 413 -11.59 1.59 -5.27
CA ILE A 413 -10.72 1.43 -6.44
C ILE A 413 -10.13 0.02 -6.49
N MET A 414 -9.57 -0.45 -5.38
CA MET A 414 -8.86 -1.72 -5.39
C MET A 414 -9.79 -2.93 -5.41
N PHE A 415 -10.99 -2.79 -4.83
CA PHE A 415 -11.95 -3.90 -4.71
C PHE A 415 -13.25 -3.63 -5.45
N ALA A 416 -13.18 -2.81 -6.50
CA ALA A 416 -14.37 -2.43 -7.26
C ALA A 416 -15.23 -3.61 -7.75
N PRO A 417 -14.66 -4.76 -8.11
CA PRO A 417 -15.52 -5.87 -8.56
C PRO A 417 -16.26 -6.59 -7.44
N THR A 418 -15.93 -6.33 -6.16
CA THR A 418 -16.47 -7.12 -5.06
C THR A 418 -17.91 -6.75 -4.76
N LEU A 419 -18.64 -7.76 -4.23
CA LEU A 419 -20.01 -7.58 -3.78
C LEU A 419 -20.11 -6.44 -2.76
N TRP A 420 -19.22 -6.44 -1.75
CA TRP A 420 -19.34 -5.48 -0.66
C TRP A 420 -18.93 -4.06 -1.08
N ALA A 421 -17.93 -3.89 -1.93
CA ALA A 421 -17.55 -2.55 -2.35
C ALA A 421 -18.65 -1.94 -3.23
N ARG A 422 -19.21 -2.74 -4.14
CA ARG A 422 -20.24 -2.25 -5.04
C ARG A 422 -21.54 -1.92 -4.29
N MET A 423 -22.03 -2.85 -3.47
CA MET A 423 -23.33 -2.66 -2.84
C MET A 423 -23.28 -1.70 -1.68
N ILE A 424 -22.20 -1.68 -0.90
CA ILE A 424 -22.17 -0.92 0.34
C ILE A 424 -21.33 0.34 0.21
N LEU A 425 -20.05 0.21 -0.14
CA LEU A 425 -19.19 1.40 -0.17
C LEU A 425 -19.63 2.40 -1.22
N MET A 426 -19.89 1.93 -2.44
CA MET A 426 -20.30 2.84 -3.50
C MET A 426 -21.64 3.48 -3.17
N THR A 427 -22.62 2.69 -2.72
CA THR A 427 -23.94 3.22 -2.38
C THR A 427 -23.85 4.25 -1.26
N HIS A 428 -23.19 3.88 -0.16
CA HIS A 428 -23.10 4.76 0.99
C HIS A 428 -22.38 6.06 0.65
N PHE A 429 -21.20 5.97 0.01
CA PHE A 429 -20.41 7.18 -0.17
C PHE A 429 -20.92 8.06 -1.29
N PHE A 430 -21.53 7.51 -2.34
CA PHE A 430 -22.18 8.39 -3.30
C PHE A 430 -23.39 9.08 -2.69
N SER A 431 -24.12 8.38 -1.81
CA SER A 431 -25.20 9.03 -1.07
C SER A 431 -24.67 10.19 -0.21
N VAL A 432 -23.58 9.95 0.51
CA VAL A 432 -22.97 11.00 1.36
C VAL A 432 -22.45 12.16 0.51
N LEU A 433 -21.77 11.87 -0.59
CA LEU A 433 -21.22 12.92 -1.45
C LEU A 433 -22.33 13.78 -2.06
N ILE A 434 -23.44 13.16 -2.47
CA ILE A 434 -24.59 13.91 -2.99
C ILE A 434 -25.14 14.82 -1.90
N ALA A 435 -25.35 14.27 -0.70
CA ALA A 435 -25.92 15.05 0.41
C ALA A 435 -25.05 16.22 0.79
N ARG A 436 -23.73 16.07 0.70
CA ARG A 436 -22.78 17.13 1.04
C ARG A 436 -22.38 18.00 -0.14
N ASP A 437 -22.88 17.69 -1.34
CA ASP A 437 -22.51 18.39 -2.57
C ASP A 437 -21.00 18.37 -2.80
N GLN A 438 -20.40 17.17 -2.68
CA GLN A 438 -18.95 17.00 -2.76
C GLN A 438 -18.52 16.02 -3.84
N LEU A 439 -19.38 15.77 -4.84
CA LEU A 439 -19.04 14.82 -5.91
C LEU A 439 -17.80 15.23 -6.70
N GLU A 440 -17.57 16.52 -6.85
CA GLU A 440 -16.48 17.04 -7.69
C GLU A 440 -15.20 17.32 -6.92
N GLN A 441 -15.21 17.13 -5.61
CA GLN A 441 -14.08 17.46 -4.75
C GLN A 441 -13.06 16.33 -4.79
N ALA A 442 -11.79 16.67 -5.06
CA ALA A 442 -10.72 15.68 -5.03
C ALA A 442 -10.42 15.28 -3.59
N LEU A 443 -10.16 13.99 -3.40
CA LEU A 443 -9.89 13.42 -2.08
C LEU A 443 -8.62 12.60 -2.14
N ASP A 444 -7.89 12.58 -1.03
CA ASP A 444 -6.66 11.79 -0.93
C ASP A 444 -6.97 10.35 -0.53
N CYS A 445 -6.31 9.42 -1.19
CA CYS A 445 -6.33 8.02 -0.81
C CYS A 445 -4.96 7.41 -1.05
N GLU A 446 -4.73 6.22 -0.51
CA GLU A 446 -3.45 5.53 -0.69
C GLU A 446 -3.66 4.27 -1.52
N ILE A 447 -2.72 4.04 -2.45
CA ILE A 447 -2.65 2.81 -3.25
C ILE A 447 -1.20 2.36 -3.20
N TYR A 448 -0.97 1.17 -2.64
CA TYR A 448 0.38 0.61 -2.46
C TYR A 448 1.32 1.60 -1.77
N GLY A 449 0.79 2.31 -0.79
CA GLY A 449 1.59 3.20 0.05
C GLY A 449 1.86 4.58 -0.52
N ALA A 450 1.52 4.83 -1.78
CA ALA A 450 1.62 6.17 -2.34
C ALA A 450 0.30 6.90 -2.21
N CYS A 451 0.36 8.20 -1.99
CA CYS A 451 -0.83 9.03 -1.84
C CYS A 451 -1.22 9.61 -3.20
N TYR A 452 -2.53 9.54 -3.50
CA TYR A 452 -3.11 10.07 -4.73
C TYR A 452 -4.26 11.00 -4.38
N SER A 453 -4.48 12.03 -5.21
CA SER A 453 -5.64 12.90 -5.11
C SER A 453 -6.59 12.54 -6.26
N ILE A 454 -7.81 12.09 -5.93
CA ILE A 454 -8.73 11.51 -6.92
C ILE A 454 -10.11 12.12 -6.73
N GLU A 455 -10.74 12.54 -7.85
CA GLU A 455 -12.13 12.99 -7.83
C GLU A 455 -13.05 11.79 -7.95
N PRO A 456 -14.06 11.67 -7.08
CA PRO A 456 -14.99 10.52 -7.17
C PRO A 456 -15.66 10.36 -8.54
N LEU A 457 -15.90 11.46 -9.26
CA LEU A 457 -16.50 11.36 -10.59
C LEU A 457 -15.62 10.64 -11.60
N ASP A 458 -14.32 10.51 -11.32
CA ASP A 458 -13.41 9.78 -12.19
C ASP A 458 -13.38 8.27 -11.90
N LEU A 459 -14.17 7.80 -10.93
CA LEU A 459 -14.13 6.38 -10.58
C LEU A 459 -14.50 5.44 -11.75
N PRO A 460 -15.56 5.71 -12.53
CA PRO A 460 -15.85 4.76 -13.61
C PRO A 460 -14.71 4.55 -14.59
N PRO A 461 -14.05 5.58 -15.14
CA PRO A 461 -12.92 5.33 -16.02
C PRO A 461 -11.72 4.69 -15.32
N ILE A 462 -11.46 5.04 -14.05
CA ILE A 462 -10.38 4.40 -13.30
C ILE A 462 -10.67 2.91 -13.14
N ILE A 463 -11.89 2.57 -12.73
CA ILE A 463 -12.26 1.17 -12.52
C ILE A 463 -12.19 0.39 -13.84
N GLN A 464 -12.66 0.99 -14.93
CA GLN A 464 -12.55 0.33 -16.22
C GLN A 464 -11.10 0.03 -16.58
N ARG A 465 -10.20 0.99 -16.37
CA ARG A 465 -8.79 0.80 -16.67
C ARG A 465 -8.16 -0.30 -15.82
N LEU A 466 -8.50 -0.35 -14.53
CA LEU A 466 -7.84 -1.28 -13.61
C LEU A 466 -8.48 -2.66 -13.60
N HIS A 467 -9.77 -2.77 -13.85
CA HIS A 467 -10.50 -4.02 -13.69
C HIS A 467 -11.21 -4.48 -14.95
N GLY A 468 -11.41 -3.58 -15.92
CA GLY A 468 -12.19 -3.89 -17.09
C GLY A 468 -13.68 -3.65 -16.89
N LEU A 469 -14.44 -3.70 -17.97
CA LEU A 469 -15.89 -3.46 -17.92
C LEU A 469 -16.62 -4.51 -17.09
N SER A 470 -16.07 -5.73 -16.97
CA SER A 470 -16.75 -6.79 -16.21
C SER A 470 -16.97 -6.39 -14.76
N ALA A 471 -16.14 -5.52 -14.20
CA ALA A 471 -16.32 -5.07 -12.81
C ALA A 471 -17.69 -4.46 -12.58
N PHE A 472 -18.33 -3.94 -13.62
CA PHE A 472 -19.63 -3.30 -13.51
C PHE A 472 -20.78 -4.28 -13.69
N SER A 473 -20.49 -5.55 -14.05
CA SER A 473 -21.54 -6.50 -14.40
C SER A 473 -21.41 -7.86 -13.70
N LEU A 474 -20.48 -8.01 -12.78
CA LEU A 474 -20.33 -9.29 -12.08
C LEU A 474 -21.59 -9.63 -11.28
N HIS A 475 -21.92 -10.91 -11.26
CA HIS A 475 -23.02 -11.44 -10.49
C HIS A 475 -22.70 -12.88 -10.11
N SER A 476 -23.62 -13.51 -9.37
CA SER A 476 -23.47 -14.91 -8.95
C SER A 476 -22.15 -15.14 -8.22
N TYR A 477 -21.93 -14.31 -7.20
CA TYR A 477 -20.76 -14.45 -6.33
C TYR A 477 -20.83 -15.80 -5.61
N SER A 478 -19.69 -16.33 -5.19
CA SER A 478 -19.65 -17.63 -4.56
C SER A 478 -20.43 -17.63 -3.23
N PRO A 479 -21.01 -18.77 -2.84
CA PRO A 479 -21.72 -18.83 -1.55
C PRO A 479 -20.84 -18.47 -0.36
N GLY A 480 -19.58 -18.89 -0.38
CA GLY A 480 -18.66 -18.55 0.70
C GLY A 480 -18.46 -17.06 0.85
N GLU A 481 -18.29 -16.36 -0.28
CA GLU A 481 -18.13 -14.91 -0.26
C GLU A 481 -19.41 -14.22 0.19
N ILE A 482 -20.56 -14.64 -0.32
CA ILE A 482 -21.83 -14.06 0.10
C ILE A 482 -22.01 -14.24 1.62
N ASN A 483 -21.73 -15.44 2.12
CA ASN A 483 -21.90 -15.73 3.54
C ASN A 483 -20.95 -14.93 4.40
N ARG A 484 -19.69 -14.75 3.95
CA ARG A 484 -18.72 -13.95 4.70
C ARG A 484 -19.19 -12.50 4.80
N VAL A 485 -19.64 -11.93 3.69
CA VAL A 485 -20.16 -10.56 3.70
C VAL A 485 -21.37 -10.47 4.64
N ALA A 486 -22.34 -11.38 4.51
CA ALA A 486 -23.54 -11.33 5.35
C ALA A 486 -23.21 -11.43 6.83
N ALA A 487 -22.29 -12.33 7.19
CA ALA A 487 -21.87 -12.47 8.60
C ALA A 487 -21.22 -11.19 9.11
N CYS A 488 -20.41 -10.54 8.29
CA CYS A 488 -19.78 -9.28 8.65
C CYS A 488 -20.84 -8.19 8.90
N LEU A 489 -21.85 -8.10 8.03
CA LEU A 489 -22.90 -7.09 8.18
C LEU A 489 -23.67 -7.29 9.49
N ARG A 490 -23.98 -8.53 9.84
CA ARG A 490 -24.65 -8.81 11.10
C ARG A 490 -23.78 -8.40 12.29
N LYS A 491 -22.49 -8.73 12.23
CA LYS A 491 -21.58 -8.41 13.33
C LYS A 491 -21.52 -6.90 13.57
N LEU A 492 -21.38 -6.11 12.51
CA LEU A 492 -21.19 -4.67 12.62
C LEU A 492 -22.48 -3.88 12.75
N GLY A 493 -23.63 -4.51 12.53
CA GLY A 493 -24.88 -3.77 12.49
C GLY A 493 -25.06 -2.95 11.24
N VAL A 494 -24.56 -3.47 10.11
CA VAL A 494 -24.73 -2.84 8.79
C VAL A 494 -26.03 -3.39 8.20
N PRO A 495 -26.87 -2.57 7.57
CA PRO A 495 -28.08 -3.07 6.97
C PRO A 495 -27.81 -4.23 6.01
N PRO A 496 -28.77 -5.16 5.84
CA PRO A 496 -28.55 -6.30 4.96
C PRO A 496 -28.47 -5.89 3.49
N LEU A 497 -27.94 -6.78 2.66
CA LEU A 497 -27.69 -6.46 1.25
C LEU A 497 -28.95 -6.00 0.53
N ARG A 498 -30.13 -6.55 0.86
CA ARG A 498 -31.37 -6.12 0.18
C ARG A 498 -31.67 -4.66 0.45
N ALA A 499 -31.34 -4.15 1.65
CA ALA A 499 -31.55 -2.74 1.95
C ALA A 499 -30.62 -1.86 1.10
N TRP A 500 -29.41 -2.35 0.85
CA TRP A 500 -28.47 -1.59 0.02
C TRP A 500 -28.92 -1.53 -1.43
N ARG A 501 -29.53 -2.59 -1.97
CA ARG A 501 -30.10 -2.54 -3.31
C ARG A 501 -31.16 -1.44 -3.39
N HIS A 502 -32.01 -1.36 -2.38
CA HIS A 502 -33.05 -0.32 -2.35
C HIS A 502 -32.43 1.08 -2.32
N ARG A 503 -31.44 1.29 -1.45
CA ARG A 503 -30.75 2.59 -1.37
C ARG A 503 -30.03 2.92 -2.67
N ALA A 504 -29.43 1.93 -3.31
CA ALA A 504 -28.67 2.15 -4.53
C ALA A 504 -29.55 2.64 -5.66
N ARG A 505 -30.81 2.19 -5.74
CA ARG A 505 -31.73 2.68 -6.77
C ARG A 505 -31.96 4.17 -6.63
N SER A 506 -32.11 4.66 -5.40
CA SER A 506 -32.27 6.08 -5.15
C SER A 506 -31.01 6.87 -5.52
N VAL A 507 -29.85 6.37 -5.13
CA VAL A 507 -28.57 7.04 -5.46
C VAL A 507 -28.39 7.10 -6.98
N ARG A 508 -28.66 5.99 -7.66
CA ARG A 508 -28.57 5.93 -9.11
C ARG A 508 -29.44 7.00 -9.79
N ALA A 509 -30.70 7.08 -9.34
CA ALA A 509 -31.63 8.05 -9.92
C ALA A 509 -31.12 9.49 -9.75
N LYS A 510 -30.60 9.82 -8.57
CA LYS A 510 -30.06 11.14 -8.32
C LYS A 510 -28.87 11.44 -9.21
N LEU A 511 -27.98 10.47 -9.39
CA LEU A 511 -26.81 10.64 -10.24
C LEU A 511 -27.21 10.83 -11.71
N LEU A 512 -28.12 10.01 -12.18
CA LEU A 512 -28.59 10.12 -13.57
C LEU A 512 -29.24 11.49 -13.84
N SER A 513 -30.01 12.00 -12.87
CA SER A 513 -30.69 13.26 -13.07
C SER A 513 -29.73 14.46 -13.12
N ARG A 514 -28.51 14.31 -12.56
CA ARG A 514 -27.53 15.38 -12.62
C ARG A 514 -26.86 15.51 -13.99
N GLY A 515 -26.81 14.42 -14.77
CA GLY A 515 -26.14 14.42 -16.05
C GLY A 515 -24.62 14.43 -15.90
N GLY A 516 -23.93 14.44 -17.04
CA GLY A 516 -22.47 14.52 -17.05
C GLY A 516 -21.77 13.36 -16.33
N UNK A 517 -20.79 13.61 -15.69
CA UNK A 517 -20.04 12.69 -15.02
C UNK A 517 -20.75 11.94 -13.98
N ALA A 518 -21.59 12.68 -13.31
CA ALA A 518 -22.45 12.00 -12.34
C ALA A 518 -23.33 10.94 -12.98
N ALA A 519 -23.89 11.26 -14.12
CA ALA A 519 -24.74 10.28 -14.81
C ALA A 519 -23.94 9.04 -15.21
N ILE A 520 -22.69 9.21 -15.58
CA ILE A 520 -21.83 8.07 -15.91
C ILE A 520 -21.60 7.21 -14.67
N CYS A 521 -21.39 7.84 -13.52
CA CYS A 521 -21.29 7.08 -12.26
C CYS A 521 -22.57 6.28 -12.01
N GLY A 522 -23.73 6.91 -12.19
CA GLY A 522 -25.00 6.22 -11.99
C GLY A 522 -25.19 5.05 -12.94
N LYS A 523 -24.82 5.24 -14.20
CA LYS A 523 -24.98 4.20 -15.22
C LYS A 523 -24.04 3.02 -14.97
N TYR A 524 -22.76 3.27 -14.70
CA TYR A 524 -21.77 2.19 -14.61
C TYR A 524 -21.69 1.58 -13.21
N LEU A 525 -21.66 2.42 -12.18
CA LEU A 525 -21.46 1.90 -10.82
C LEU A 525 -22.71 1.24 -10.25
N PHE A 526 -23.90 1.62 -10.71
CA PHE A 526 -25.15 1.17 -10.12
C PHE A 526 -26.04 0.41 -11.09
N ASN A 527 -25.50 -0.05 -12.21
CA ASN A 527 -26.28 -0.83 -13.17
C ASN A 527 -26.88 -2.10 -12.52
N TRP A 528 -26.15 -2.66 -11.57
CA TRP A 528 -26.60 -3.88 -10.86
C TRP A 528 -27.88 -3.67 -10.06
N ALA A 529 -28.23 -2.42 -9.74
CA ALA A 529 -29.32 -2.14 -8.81
C ALA A 529 -30.70 -2.24 -9.43
N VAL A 530 -30.75 -2.29 -10.75
CA VAL A 530 -32.04 -2.29 -11.48
C VAL A 530 -32.20 -3.57 -12.28
N UNK A 531 -33.24 -3.64 -12.41
CA UNK A 531 -33.58 -4.81 -13.08
C UNK A 531 -33.41 -4.78 -14.52
N THR A 532 -33.93 -3.64 -15.18
CA THR A 532 -33.70 -3.38 -16.61
C THR A 532 -32.34 -2.71 -16.75
N LYS A 533 -31.32 -3.51 -16.94
CA LYS A 533 -29.96 -3.04 -16.99
C LYS A 533 -29.65 -2.38 -18.33
N LEU A 534 -28.91 -1.27 -18.28
CA LEU A 534 -28.41 -0.62 -19.49
C LEU A 534 -27.20 -1.38 -20.01
N LYS A 535 -27.05 -1.42 -21.34
CA LYS A 535 -25.85 -1.99 -21.92
C LYS A 535 -24.68 -1.04 -21.66
N LEU A 536 -23.56 -1.59 -21.18
CA LEU A 536 -22.39 -0.78 -20.85
C LEU A 536 -21.37 -0.90 -21.97
N THR A 537 -20.96 0.24 -22.48
CA THR A 537 -19.94 0.33 -23.53
C THR A 537 -18.69 0.97 -22.95
N PRO A 538 -17.53 0.77 -23.60
CA PRO A 538 -16.30 1.36 -23.08
C PRO A 538 -16.41 2.87 -22.88
N ILE A 539 -15.86 3.35 -21.78
CA ILE A 539 -15.86 4.77 -21.45
C ILE A 539 -14.68 5.42 -22.17
N ALA A 540 -14.97 6.40 -23.04
CA ALA A 540 -13.93 7.02 -23.85
C ALA A 540 -12.87 7.71 -22.99
N ALA A 541 -13.29 8.34 -21.90
CA ALA A 541 -12.36 9.07 -21.03
C ALA A 541 -11.31 8.17 -20.38
N ALA A 542 -11.57 6.86 -20.29
CA ALA A 542 -10.62 5.92 -19.70
C ALA A 542 -9.26 5.90 -20.42
N UNK A 543 -9.32 6.14 -21.34
CA UNK A 543 -8.20 6.17 -22.12
C UNK A 543 -7.35 7.31 -21.91
N GLN A 544 -7.88 8.22 -21.48
CA GLN A 544 -7.17 9.49 -21.30
C GLN A 544 -6.49 9.60 -19.94
N LEU A 545 -6.78 8.72 -19.00
CA LEU A 545 -6.17 8.78 -17.68
C LEU A 545 -4.74 8.25 -17.73
N ASP A 546 -3.83 8.98 -17.08
CA ASP A 546 -2.44 8.51 -16.95
C ASP A 546 -2.30 7.78 -15.62
N LEU A 547 -2.41 6.47 -15.67
CA LEU A 547 -2.26 5.62 -14.49
C LEU A 547 -0.95 4.84 -14.53
N SER A 548 0.01 5.29 -15.33
CA SER A 548 1.22 4.53 -15.62
C SER A 548 2.09 4.29 -14.38
N GLY A 549 2.03 5.16 -13.38
CA GLY A 549 2.82 4.99 -12.17
C GLY A 549 2.12 4.27 -11.03
N TRP A 550 0.85 3.87 -11.23
CA TRP A 550 0.03 3.34 -10.13
C TRP A 550 0.49 1.97 -9.64
N PHE A 551 0.88 1.08 -10.56
CA PHE A 551 1.25 -0.29 -10.21
C PHE A 551 2.61 -0.61 -10.78
N THR A 552 3.64 0.03 -10.24
CA THR A 552 5.04 -0.22 -10.61
C THR A 552 5.86 -0.61 -9.39
N ALA A 553 5.61 0.01 -8.24
CA ALA A 553 6.37 -0.25 -7.02
C ALA A 553 5.51 0.09 -5.82
N GLY A 554 5.90 -0.41 -4.67
CA GLY A 554 5.25 -0.06 -3.41
C GLY A 554 6.10 0.94 -2.64
N TYR A 555 5.43 1.83 -1.92
CA TYR A 555 6.11 2.92 -1.22
C TYR A 555 5.64 3.09 0.22
N SER A 556 5.06 2.06 0.81
CA SER A 556 4.49 2.16 2.16
C SER A 556 5.51 2.74 3.14
N GLY A 557 5.13 3.79 3.84
CA GLY A 557 6.02 4.49 4.77
C GLY A 557 6.99 5.44 4.11
N GLY A 558 7.04 5.49 2.78
CA GLY A 558 8.05 6.23 2.03
C GLY A 558 7.74 7.68 1.75
N ASP A 559 6.58 8.18 2.17
CA ASP A 559 6.29 9.61 2.05
C ASP A 559 6.21 10.05 0.58
N ILE A 560 5.47 9.31 -0.23
CA ILE A 560 5.40 9.53 -1.68
C ILE A 560 4.00 9.99 -2.09
N TYR A 561 3.95 11.02 -2.93
CA TYR A 561 2.75 11.58 -3.51
C TYR A 561 2.85 11.54 -5.03
N HIS A 562 1.79 11.04 -5.67
CA HIS A 562 1.69 11.07 -7.13
C HIS A 562 0.42 11.81 -7.52
N SER A 563 0.52 12.76 -8.43
CA SER A 563 -0.67 13.41 -8.97
C SER A 563 -1.27 12.54 -10.08
N VAL A 564 -2.61 12.53 -10.15
CA VAL A 564 -3.31 11.88 -11.24
C VAL A 564 -3.50 12.92 -12.34
N SER A 565 -3.05 12.60 -13.55
CA SER A 565 -3.18 13.52 -14.65
C SER A 565 -3.90 12.84 -15.82
N ARG A 566 -4.43 13.66 -16.73
CA ARG A 566 -5.06 13.16 -17.94
C ARG A 566 -4.09 13.30 -19.10
N ALA A 567 -3.90 12.19 -19.84
CA ALA A 567 -3.15 12.26 -21.08
C ALA A 567 -3.95 13.10 -22.08
N ARG A 568 -3.28 14.04 -22.70
CA ARG A 568 -3.93 14.88 -23.69
C ARG A 568 -3.97 14.17 -25.03
N PRO A 569 -5.09 14.16 -25.73
CA PRO A 569 -5.13 13.58 -27.07
C PRO A 569 -4.29 14.41 -28.05
N ARG A 570 -3.91 13.80 -29.17
CA ARG A 570 -3.09 14.47 -30.16
C ARG A 570 -3.72 15.77 -30.66
N TRP A 571 -5.04 15.77 -30.85
CA TRP A 571 -5.73 16.97 -31.34
C TRP A 571 -5.57 18.16 -30.38
N PHE A 572 -5.49 17.88 -29.06
CA PHE A 572 -5.31 18.96 -28.08
C PHE A 572 -3.99 19.69 -28.33
N TRP A 573 -2.90 18.93 -28.49
CA TRP A 573 -1.59 19.55 -28.74
C TRP A 573 -1.56 20.29 -30.06
N PHE A 574 -2.22 19.75 -31.08
CA PHE A 574 -2.29 20.39 -32.37
C PHE A 574 -3.05 21.71 -32.25
N CYS A 575 -4.18 21.74 -31.54
CA CYS A 575 -4.95 22.97 -31.34
C CYS A 575 -4.14 23.99 -30.55
N LEU A 576 -3.40 23.55 -29.52
CA LEU A 576 -2.56 24.45 -28.73
C LEU A 576 -1.48 25.10 -29.59
N LEU A 577 -0.86 24.32 -30.47
CA LEU A 577 0.14 24.84 -31.41
C LEU A 577 -0.49 25.88 -32.34
N LEU A 578 -1.67 25.59 -32.85
CA LEU A 578 -2.36 26.56 -33.73
C LEU A 578 -2.68 27.85 -32.99
N LEU A 579 -3.15 27.74 -31.74
CA LEU A 579 -3.47 28.93 -30.94
C LEU A 579 -2.25 29.78 -30.64
N THR A 580 -1.13 29.11 -30.26
CA THR A 580 0.11 29.86 -30.00
C THR A 580 0.66 30.50 -31.26
N ALA A 581 0.59 29.80 -32.38
CA ALA A 581 1.03 30.37 -33.65
C ALA A 581 0.17 31.56 -34.05
N GLY A 582 -1.15 31.43 -33.87
CA GLY A 582 -2.08 32.53 -34.17
C GLY A 582 -1.85 33.74 -33.28
N VAL A 583 -1.65 33.51 -31.98
CA VAL A 583 -1.35 34.59 -31.06
C VAL A 583 -0.04 35.28 -31.43
N GLY A 584 0.98 34.46 -31.79
CA GLY A 584 2.25 35.01 -32.21
C GLY A 584 2.10 35.93 -33.43
N ILE A 585 1.28 35.53 -34.40
CA ILE A 585 1.04 36.34 -35.58
C ILE A 585 0.41 37.68 -35.20
N TYR A 586 -0.58 37.65 -34.31
CA TYR A 586 -1.28 38.86 -33.92
C TYR A 586 -0.46 39.78 -33.01
N LEU A 587 0.35 39.18 -32.11
CA LEU A 587 1.09 39.96 -31.13
C LEU A 587 2.37 40.57 -31.67
N LEU A 588 2.99 39.93 -32.64
CA LEU A 588 4.22 40.46 -33.21
C LEU A 588 3.93 41.65 -34.12
N PRO A 589 4.82 42.65 -34.12
CA PRO A 589 4.68 43.71 -35.08
C PRO A 589 4.70 43.19 -36.51
N ASN A 590 4.03 43.86 -37.36
CA ASN A 590 4.03 43.48 -38.78
C ASN A 590 5.45 43.52 -39.29
N ARG A 591 5.95 42.45 -39.79
CA ARG A 591 7.33 42.33 -40.25
C ARG A 591 7.44 42.18 -41.76
#